data_13390f4ceefb0e8ffa07c9e8f7653919
#
_entry.id   13390f4ceefb0e8ffa07c9e8f7653919
#
_cell.length_a   1.000
_cell.length_b   1.000
_cell.length_c   1.000
_cell.angle_alpha   90.00
_cell.angle_beta   90.00
_cell.angle_gamma   90.00
#
_symmetry.space_group_name_H-M   'P 1'
#
loop_
_entity.id
_entity.type
_entity.pdbx_description
1 polymer ?
#
loop_
_entity_poly.entity_id
_entity_poly.type
_entity_poly.pdbx_seq_one_letter_code
_entity_poly.pdbx_strand_id
1 'polypeptide(L)' 'RLPSMNFSAHMYASQVDDRWVRVNGVQRFEGDWIDDKVQIINIEAQRVILSFEGELFSMSALTDW' A
#
# COMPACT_ATOMS: atom_id res chain seq x y z
N ARG A 1 2.12 -7.16 15.61
CA ARG A 1 2.38 -8.01 14.46
C ARG A 1 1.57 -7.53 13.25
N LEU A 2 2.20 -7.46 12.10
CA LEU A 2 1.54 -7.02 10.88
C LEU A 2 0.40 -7.96 10.51
N PRO A 3 -0.74 -7.40 10.06
CA PRO A 3 -1.80 -8.24 9.52
C PRO A 3 -1.35 -8.90 8.22
N SER A 4 -2.05 -9.95 7.85
CA SER A 4 -1.79 -10.63 6.58
C SER A 4 -2.22 -9.70 5.45
N MET A 5 -1.30 -9.46 4.48
CA MET A 5 -1.58 -8.59 3.36
C MET A 5 -1.14 -9.26 2.07
N ASN A 6 -2.08 -9.41 1.16
CA ASN A 6 -1.81 -9.99 -0.15
C ASN A 6 -1.97 -8.91 -1.20
N PHE A 7 -0.85 -8.34 -1.63
CA PHE A 7 -0.84 -7.32 -2.68
C PHE A 7 -0.88 -8.03 -4.02
N SER A 8 -1.86 -7.70 -4.85
CA SER A 8 -2.03 -8.36 -6.15
C SER A 8 -1.96 -7.41 -7.33
N ALA A 9 -1.97 -6.09 -7.09
CA ALA A 9 -1.87 -5.11 -8.17
C ALA A 9 -1.27 -3.82 -7.62
N HIS A 10 -0.59 -3.09 -8.49
CA HIS A 10 0.06 -1.83 -8.14
C HIS A 10 -0.03 -0.90 -9.34
N MET A 11 -0.62 0.26 -9.13
CA MET A 11 -0.77 1.26 -10.18
C MET A 11 -0.18 2.58 -9.71
N TYR A 12 0.87 3.03 -10.39
CA TYR A 12 1.45 4.35 -10.15
C TYR A 12 1.01 5.30 -11.26
N ALA A 13 0.66 6.52 -10.88
CA ALA A 13 0.28 7.56 -11.83
C ALA A 13 0.86 8.87 -11.34
N SER A 14 1.02 9.83 -12.25
CA SER A 14 1.53 11.15 -11.88
C SER A 14 0.56 11.91 -10.99
N GLN A 15 -0.74 11.65 -11.13
CA GLN A 15 -1.75 12.21 -10.23
C GLN A 15 -1.91 11.31 -9.02
N VAL A 16 -1.79 11.88 -7.83
CA VAL A 16 -1.88 11.11 -6.59
C VAL A 16 -3.22 10.37 -6.50
N ASP A 17 -4.30 11.01 -6.93
CA ASP A 17 -5.64 10.44 -6.83
C ASP A 17 -5.83 9.23 -7.76
N ASP A 18 -4.93 9.03 -8.71
CA ASP A 18 -5.00 7.91 -9.64
C ASP A 18 -4.11 6.74 -9.23
N ARG A 19 -3.39 6.86 -8.13
CA ARG A 19 -2.51 5.80 -7.63
C ARG A 19 -3.29 4.87 -6.71
N TRP A 20 -3.10 3.56 -6.91
CA TRP A 20 -3.80 2.60 -6.07
C TRP A 20 -3.06 1.28 -6.04
N VAL A 21 -3.38 0.48 -5.05
CA VAL A 21 -2.91 -0.91 -4.94
C VAL A 21 -4.11 -1.77 -4.61
N ARG A 22 -4.03 -3.05 -4.97
CA ARG A 22 -5.05 -4.00 -4.55
C ARG A 22 -4.48 -4.86 -3.44
N VAL A 23 -5.12 -4.79 -2.29
CA VAL A 23 -4.68 -5.50 -1.10
C VAL A 23 -5.84 -6.37 -0.63
N ASN A 24 -5.58 -7.67 -0.50
CA ASN A 24 -6.60 -8.63 -0.06
C ASN A 24 -7.88 -8.56 -0.90
N GLY A 25 -7.70 -8.30 -2.21
CA GLY A 25 -8.83 -8.23 -3.14
C GLY A 25 -9.57 -6.91 -3.17
N VAL A 26 -9.12 -5.91 -2.43
CA VAL A 26 -9.78 -4.60 -2.36
C VAL A 26 -8.84 -3.53 -2.86
N GLN A 27 -9.36 -2.65 -3.74
CA GLN A 27 -8.59 -1.53 -4.25
C GLN A 27 -8.44 -0.47 -3.17
N ARG A 28 -7.18 -0.04 -2.93
CA ARG A 28 -6.87 0.95 -1.90
C ARG A 28 -6.05 2.09 -2.49
N PHE A 29 -6.29 3.28 -2.01
CA PHE A 29 -5.61 4.51 -2.46
C PHE A 29 -4.71 5.04 -1.35
N GLU A 30 -3.89 6.05 -1.68
CA GLU A 30 -3.07 6.69 -0.66
C GLU A 30 -3.97 7.24 0.44
N GLY A 31 -3.55 7.02 1.69
CA GLY A 31 -4.31 7.43 2.85
C GLY A 31 -5.29 6.38 3.36
N ASP A 32 -5.55 5.34 2.58
CA ASP A 32 -6.49 4.30 2.99
C ASP A 32 -5.89 3.39 4.05
N TRP A 33 -6.76 2.79 4.84
CA TRP A 33 -6.37 1.86 5.89
C TRP A 33 -6.64 0.43 5.48
N ILE A 34 -5.68 -0.44 5.82
CA ILE A 34 -5.82 -1.88 5.62
C ILE A 34 -6.11 -2.48 6.99
N ASP A 35 -7.30 -3.07 7.15
CA ASP A 35 -7.72 -3.72 8.40
C ASP A 35 -7.66 -2.80 9.62
N ASP A 36 -7.78 -1.49 9.40
CA ASP A 36 -7.74 -0.49 10.47
C ASP A 36 -6.43 -0.47 11.26
N LYS A 37 -5.39 -1.12 10.74
CA LYS A 37 -4.10 -1.23 11.44
C LYS A 37 -2.94 -0.67 10.65
N VAL A 38 -2.98 -0.81 9.33
CA VAL A 38 -1.91 -0.36 8.45
C VAL A 38 -2.46 0.70 7.52
N GLN A 39 -1.79 1.86 7.48
CA GLN A 39 -2.19 2.94 6.60
C GLN A 39 -1.25 3.01 5.41
N ILE A 40 -1.81 3.19 4.22
CA ILE A 40 -1.02 3.43 3.02
C ILE A 40 -0.65 4.91 3.01
N ILE A 41 0.65 5.19 3.18
CA ILE A 41 1.12 6.56 3.27
C ILE A 41 1.42 7.13 1.89
N ASN A 42 2.09 6.34 1.04
CA ASN A 42 2.50 6.83 -0.27
C ASN A 42 2.62 5.65 -1.22
N ILE A 43 2.12 5.82 -2.44
CA ILE A 43 2.27 4.81 -3.49
C ILE A 43 3.26 5.39 -4.50
N GLU A 44 4.46 4.80 -4.55
CA GLU A 44 5.52 5.25 -5.44
C GLU A 44 5.64 4.32 -6.63
N ALA A 45 6.46 4.73 -7.61
CA ALA A 45 6.57 3.98 -8.87
C ALA A 45 7.03 2.55 -8.65
N GLN A 46 7.88 2.31 -7.65
CA GLN A 46 8.49 0.99 -7.45
C GLN A 46 8.31 0.45 -6.04
N ARG A 47 7.58 1.17 -5.18
CA ARG A 47 7.37 0.71 -3.80
C ARG A 47 6.15 1.38 -3.20
N VAL A 48 5.69 0.82 -2.10
CA VAL A 48 4.59 1.39 -1.33
C VAL A 48 5.10 1.66 0.08
N ILE A 49 4.85 2.87 0.58
CA ILE A 49 5.21 3.26 1.93
C ILE A 49 3.99 3.06 2.81
N LEU A 50 4.16 2.36 3.91
CA LEU A 50 3.09 1.98 4.81
C LEU A 50 3.44 2.39 6.23
N SER A 51 2.42 2.55 7.06
CA SER A 51 2.60 2.85 8.48
C SER A 51 1.86 1.80 9.30
N PHE A 52 2.54 1.26 10.30
CA PHE A 52 1.96 0.29 11.21
C PHE A 52 2.41 0.65 12.63
N GLU A 53 1.45 0.92 13.48
CA GLU A 53 1.71 1.28 14.89
C GLU A 53 2.71 2.42 15.02
N GLY A 54 2.57 3.42 14.15
CA GLY A 54 3.41 4.60 14.21
C GLY A 54 4.76 4.48 13.53
N GLU A 55 5.07 3.33 12.95
CA GLU A 55 6.34 3.12 12.26
C GLU A 55 6.13 2.99 10.76
N LEU A 56 7.01 3.62 10.00
CA LEU A 56 6.96 3.57 8.54
C LEU A 56 7.82 2.41 8.03
N PHE A 57 7.34 1.76 6.98
CA PHE A 57 8.12 0.75 6.28
C PHE A 57 7.71 0.75 4.82
N SER A 58 8.51 0.13 3.97
CA SER A 58 8.21 0.08 2.55
C SER A 58 8.22 -1.37 2.04
N MET A 59 7.45 -1.61 0.97
CA MET A 59 7.46 -2.89 0.27
C MET A 59 7.72 -2.62 -1.20
N SER A 60 8.67 -3.35 -1.78
CA SER A 60 8.97 -3.22 -3.21
C SER A 60 7.82 -3.76 -4.03
N ALA A 61 7.40 -2.99 -5.03
CA ALA A 61 6.28 -3.38 -5.87
C ALA A 61 6.60 -4.68 -6.62
N LEU A 62 5.69 -5.64 -6.52
CA LEU A 62 5.75 -6.91 -7.24
C LEU A 62 6.97 -7.77 -6.93
N THR A 63 7.78 -7.38 -5.95
CA THR A 63 8.95 -8.15 -5.53
C THR A 63 8.69 -8.86 -4.21
N ASP A 64 8.14 -8.12 -3.26
CA ASP A 64 7.82 -8.66 -1.94
C ASP A 64 6.37 -9.13 -1.85
N TRP A 65 5.67 -9.13 -2.97
CA TRP A 65 4.22 -9.39 -3.02
C TRP A 65 3.90 -10.82 -3.37
#